data_3c57df3c3f57c0835305c93ce826db9a
#
_entry.id   3c57df3c3f57c0835305c93ce826db9a
#
_cell.length_a   1.000
_cell.length_b   1.000
_cell.length_c   1.000
_cell.angle_alpha   90.00
_cell.angle_beta   90.00
_cell.angle_gamma   90.00
#
_symmetry.space_group_name_H-M   'P 1'
#
loop_
_entity.id
_entity.type
_entity.pdbx_description
1 polymer ?
#
loop_
_entity_poly.entity_id
_entity_poly.type
_entity_poly.pdbx_seq_one_letter_code
_entity_poly.pdbx_strand_id
1 'polypeptide(L)'
;MNLISNNRLVAILLIILFHLNIISAQNCHQTDSVKNINFYRTDSIFSFRSPKGYFPSLIHNFGEQAVAPVHFKTKQWLMTGAAAGITAALITTDNNIEEWFWNQKNRYRWISETSPVITKFGENYGNYSVAAFGLLSAALKDQKGVQTSLLATQAMITSGAWVTMVKILTGRERPLTDNLSAGIEGGKWYGPFAEYSKTLKNEKPESSFNSFPSGHTATAFSIATVFAMQYRDKPAVPIISYSAATLVGISRLTEQKHWASDVFVGALLGYVCGRQVVSHYNKTHKDKPTSMPSRSKGEAGLSFIQYGNQVGLLISW
;
A
#
# COMPACT_ATOMS: atom_id res chain seq x y z
N MET A 1 -15.67 16.93 32.50
CA MET A 1 -16.89 16.72 31.71
C MET A 1 -16.54 16.87 30.25
N ASN A 2 -15.98 15.87 29.52
CA ASN A 2 -15.77 15.88 28.06
C ASN A 2 -15.24 14.51 27.53
N LEU A 3 -15.26 13.44 28.32
CA LEU A 3 -14.82 12.09 27.88
C LEU A 3 -15.76 11.44 26.85
N ILE A 4 -17.01 11.88 26.76
CA ILE A 4 -18.01 11.32 25.85
C ILE A 4 -17.84 11.88 24.41
N SER A 5 -17.31 13.09 24.26
CA SER A 5 -17.08 13.72 22.94
C SER A 5 -15.96 13.04 22.16
N ASN A 6 -14.88 12.63 22.83
CA ASN A 6 -13.69 12.06 22.17
C ASN A 6 -13.94 10.64 21.63
N ASN A 7 -14.77 9.84 22.32
CA ASN A 7 -15.13 8.49 21.86
C ASN A 7 -15.95 8.52 20.55
N ARG A 8 -16.75 9.58 20.34
CA ARG A 8 -17.49 9.77 19.09
C ARG A 8 -16.59 10.12 17.92
N LEU A 9 -15.56 10.94 18.14
CA LEU A 9 -14.60 11.32 17.11
C LEU A 9 -13.76 10.12 16.65
N VAL A 10 -13.28 9.29 17.57
CA VAL A 10 -12.53 8.06 17.25
C VAL A 10 -13.43 7.05 16.53
N ALA A 11 -14.68 6.87 16.99
CA ALA A 11 -15.65 6.01 16.31
C ALA A 11 -15.97 6.51 14.91
N ILE A 12 -16.12 7.83 14.71
CA ILE A 12 -16.34 8.45 13.41
C ILE A 12 -15.13 8.24 12.50
N LEU A 13 -13.90 8.37 13.04
CA LEU A 13 -12.66 8.17 12.29
C LEU A 13 -12.51 6.72 11.82
N LEU A 14 -12.80 5.77 12.70
CA LEU A 14 -12.81 4.34 12.36
C LEU A 14 -13.91 4.02 11.33
N ILE A 15 -15.06 4.65 11.44
CA ILE A 15 -16.15 4.53 10.48
C ILE A 15 -15.78 5.16 9.14
N ILE A 16 -15.10 6.31 9.12
CA ILE A 16 -14.63 6.96 7.90
C ILE A 16 -13.55 6.10 7.21
N LEU A 17 -12.59 5.56 7.96
CA LEU A 17 -11.59 4.63 7.43
C LEU A 17 -12.24 3.36 6.87
N PHE A 18 -13.27 2.85 7.55
CA PHE A 18 -14.04 1.68 7.11
C PHE A 18 -14.88 1.99 5.86
N HIS A 19 -15.53 3.16 5.79
CA HIS A 19 -16.34 3.58 4.64
C HIS A 19 -15.49 3.96 3.42
N LEU A 20 -14.30 4.55 3.59
CA LEU A 20 -13.35 4.75 2.50
C LEU A 20 -12.91 3.42 1.89
N ASN A 21 -12.80 2.36 2.70
CA ASN A 21 -12.54 1.01 2.23
C ASN A 21 -13.73 0.43 1.43
N ILE A 22 -14.97 0.68 1.86
CA ILE A 22 -16.19 0.21 1.18
C ILE A 22 -16.40 0.98 -0.14
N ILE A 23 -16.22 2.29 -0.16
CA ILE A 23 -16.35 3.11 -1.37
C ILE A 23 -15.28 2.74 -2.39
N SER A 24 -14.06 2.42 -1.94
CA SER A 24 -12.99 1.91 -2.82
C SER A 24 -13.35 0.54 -3.40
N ALA A 25 -13.99 -0.32 -2.64
CA ALA A 25 -14.46 -1.63 -3.10
C ALA A 25 -15.64 -1.50 -4.08
N GLN A 26 -16.57 -0.58 -3.86
CA GLN A 26 -17.74 -0.37 -4.73
C GLN A 26 -17.40 0.29 -6.06
N ASN A 27 -16.45 1.23 -6.09
CA ASN A 27 -16.00 1.85 -7.35
C ASN A 27 -15.17 0.89 -8.24
N CYS A 28 -14.80 -0.28 -7.74
CA CYS A 28 -14.17 -1.34 -8.52
C CYS A 28 -15.20 -2.23 -9.26
N HIS A 29 -16.50 -2.06 -8.98
CA HIS A 29 -17.56 -2.95 -9.51
C HIS A 29 -18.19 -2.48 -10.82
N GLN A 30 -17.82 -1.32 -11.33
CA GLN A 30 -18.41 -0.78 -12.56
C GLN A 30 -17.33 -0.54 -13.60
N THR A 31 -16.97 -1.57 -14.32
CA THR A 31 -16.72 -1.65 -15.77
C THR A 31 -16.04 -2.99 -16.12
N ASP A 32 -16.63 -3.63 -17.12
CA ASP A 32 -16.10 -4.70 -17.95
C ASP A 32 -16.19 -6.14 -17.43
N SER A 33 -17.38 -6.71 -17.70
CA SER A 33 -17.55 -8.14 -17.95
C SER A 33 -16.86 -8.52 -19.29
N VAL A 34 -15.54 -8.66 -19.26
CA VAL A 34 -14.82 -9.39 -20.31
C VAL A 34 -13.91 -10.37 -19.58
N LYS A 35 -14.20 -11.65 -19.76
CA LYS A 35 -13.32 -12.77 -19.40
C LYS A 35 -12.05 -12.68 -20.25
N ASN A 36 -11.12 -11.81 -19.88
CA ASN A 36 -9.76 -11.86 -20.40
C ASN A 36 -8.91 -12.69 -19.45
N ILE A 37 -8.75 -13.97 -19.78
CA ILE A 37 -7.73 -14.82 -19.20
C ILE A 37 -6.39 -14.29 -19.72
N ASN A 38 -5.76 -13.40 -18.97
CA ASN A 38 -4.42 -12.92 -19.31
C ASN A 38 -3.42 -14.01 -18.95
N PHE A 39 -2.81 -14.60 -19.96
CA PHE A 39 -1.67 -15.50 -19.81
C PHE A 39 -0.44 -14.70 -19.36
N TYR A 40 0.01 -14.94 -18.14
CA TYR A 40 1.27 -14.40 -17.64
C TYR A 40 2.43 -15.26 -18.15
N ARG A 41 3.23 -14.72 -19.08
CA ARG A 41 4.44 -15.37 -19.56
C ARG A 41 5.56 -15.11 -18.56
N THR A 42 5.98 -16.13 -17.85
CA THR A 42 6.99 -16.05 -16.76
C THR A 42 8.35 -15.57 -17.27
N ASP A 43 8.69 -15.87 -18.50
CA ASP A 43 10.02 -15.62 -19.09
C ASP A 43 10.36 -14.12 -19.23
N SER A 44 9.34 -13.26 -19.26
CA SER A 44 9.54 -11.80 -19.39
C SER A 44 9.62 -11.07 -18.04
N ILE A 45 9.19 -11.70 -16.95
CA ILE A 45 9.07 -11.04 -15.64
C ILE A 45 10.45 -10.66 -15.08
N PHE A 46 11.43 -11.56 -15.21
CA PHE A 46 12.80 -11.34 -14.71
C PHE A 46 13.79 -10.78 -15.76
N SER A 47 13.32 -10.43 -16.95
CA SER A 47 14.20 -9.87 -17.99
C SER A 47 14.62 -8.46 -17.64
N PHE A 48 15.92 -8.26 -17.47
CA PHE A 48 16.52 -6.91 -17.32
C PHE A 48 16.50 -6.09 -18.62
N ARG A 49 16.37 -6.72 -19.78
CA ARG A 49 16.41 -6.06 -21.10
C ARG A 49 15.04 -5.73 -21.66
N SER A 50 13.99 -6.38 -21.17
CA SER A 50 12.63 -6.09 -21.62
C SER A 50 12.06 -4.87 -20.90
N PRO A 51 11.47 -3.89 -21.60
CA PRO A 51 10.73 -2.79 -20.95
C PRO A 51 9.62 -3.26 -20.03
N LYS A 52 9.16 -4.51 -20.20
CA LYS A 52 8.16 -5.18 -19.36
C LYS A 52 8.78 -6.00 -18.21
N GLY A 53 10.10 -6.00 -18.07
CA GLY A 53 10.81 -6.71 -17.00
C GLY A 53 10.58 -6.09 -15.63
N TYR A 54 10.86 -6.85 -14.57
CA TYR A 54 10.62 -6.44 -13.18
C TYR A 54 11.35 -5.14 -12.81
N PHE A 55 12.66 -5.04 -13.08
CA PHE A 55 13.47 -3.88 -12.69
C PHE A 55 13.18 -2.62 -13.50
N PRO A 56 13.09 -2.67 -14.84
CA PRO A 56 12.60 -1.54 -15.62
C PRO A 56 11.23 -1.04 -15.20
N SER A 57 10.30 -1.96 -14.89
CA SER A 57 8.97 -1.62 -14.39
C SER A 57 9.04 -0.94 -13.02
N LEU A 58 9.91 -1.37 -12.12
CA LEU A 58 10.09 -0.73 -10.81
C LEU A 58 10.56 0.72 -10.94
N ILE A 59 11.57 0.97 -11.77
CA ILE A 59 12.10 2.32 -12.03
C ILE A 59 11.02 3.19 -12.68
N HIS A 60 10.30 2.65 -13.64
CA HIS A 60 9.22 3.35 -14.34
C HIS A 60 8.05 3.69 -13.38
N ASN A 61 7.66 2.76 -12.52
CA ASN A 61 6.64 2.98 -11.49
C ASN A 61 7.02 4.15 -10.57
N PHE A 62 8.27 4.19 -10.12
CA PHE A 62 8.74 5.28 -9.28
C PHE A 62 8.71 6.63 -10.03
N GLY A 63 9.16 6.64 -11.29
CA GLY A 63 9.08 7.82 -12.15
C GLY A 63 7.66 8.30 -12.40
N GLU A 64 6.72 7.39 -12.75
CA GLU A 64 5.30 7.74 -12.91
C GLU A 64 4.69 8.32 -11.63
N GLN A 65 5.06 7.77 -10.46
CA GLN A 65 4.59 8.28 -9.17
C GLN A 65 5.13 9.70 -8.91
N ALA A 66 6.40 9.97 -9.26
CA ALA A 66 7.02 11.28 -9.08
C ALA A 66 6.35 12.38 -9.93
N VAL A 67 6.01 12.05 -11.18
CA VAL A 67 5.41 13.03 -12.11
C VAL A 67 3.88 13.04 -12.06
N ALA A 68 3.24 12.12 -11.35
CA ALA A 68 1.79 12.01 -11.28
C ALA A 68 1.08 13.33 -10.91
N PRO A 69 1.56 14.14 -9.94
CA PRO A 69 0.90 15.39 -9.60
C PRO A 69 0.80 16.40 -10.76
N VAL A 70 1.78 16.38 -11.67
CA VAL A 70 1.79 17.28 -12.85
C VAL A 70 0.65 16.94 -13.81
N HIS A 71 0.18 15.69 -13.81
CA HIS A 71 -0.89 15.20 -14.69
C HIS A 71 -2.24 15.08 -14.00
N PHE A 72 -2.39 15.62 -12.80
CA PHE A 72 -3.64 15.55 -12.03
C PHE A 72 -4.74 16.35 -12.72
N LYS A 73 -5.88 15.69 -12.91
CA LYS A 73 -7.14 16.34 -13.30
C LYS A 73 -7.80 16.98 -12.07
N THR A 74 -8.76 17.88 -12.27
CA THR A 74 -9.50 18.57 -11.20
C THR A 74 -9.98 17.62 -10.10
N LYS A 75 -10.53 16.45 -10.45
CA LYS A 75 -10.97 15.46 -9.46
C LYS A 75 -9.83 14.98 -8.55
N GLN A 76 -8.65 14.75 -9.10
CA GLN A 76 -7.49 14.28 -8.33
C GLN A 76 -6.96 15.39 -7.41
N TRP A 77 -6.93 16.63 -7.88
CA TRP A 77 -6.60 17.79 -7.03
C TRP A 77 -7.61 17.99 -5.89
N LEU A 78 -8.91 17.83 -6.15
CA LEU A 78 -9.93 17.88 -5.09
C LEU A 78 -9.73 16.75 -4.06
N MET A 79 -9.44 15.54 -4.51
CA MET A 79 -9.16 14.42 -3.58
C MET A 79 -7.88 14.67 -2.76
N THR A 80 -6.83 15.22 -3.39
CA THR A 80 -5.58 15.59 -2.69
C THR A 80 -5.84 16.70 -1.68
N GLY A 81 -6.61 17.71 -2.05
CA GLY A 81 -7.01 18.79 -1.15
C GLY A 81 -7.84 18.27 0.04
N ALA A 82 -8.81 17.38 -0.22
CA ALA A 82 -9.58 16.74 0.85
C ALA A 82 -8.68 15.92 1.79
N ALA A 83 -7.74 15.13 1.24
CA ALA A 83 -6.78 14.37 2.03
C ALA A 83 -5.89 15.28 2.88
N ALA A 84 -5.42 16.39 2.31
CA ALA A 84 -4.65 17.40 3.04
C ALA A 84 -5.47 18.04 4.16
N GLY A 85 -6.74 18.37 3.90
CA GLY A 85 -7.66 18.92 4.91
C GLY A 85 -7.91 17.94 6.07
N ILE A 86 -8.14 16.66 5.75
CA ILE A 86 -8.27 15.59 6.77
C ILE A 86 -6.97 15.45 7.56
N THR A 87 -5.81 15.47 6.89
CA THR A 87 -4.51 15.40 7.57
C THR A 87 -4.33 16.56 8.54
N ALA A 88 -4.65 17.79 8.12
CA ALA A 88 -4.56 18.97 8.97
C ALA A 88 -5.50 18.85 10.19
N ALA A 89 -6.73 18.40 9.98
CA ALA A 89 -7.67 18.16 11.09
C ALA A 89 -7.16 17.07 12.06
N LEU A 90 -6.55 16.01 11.55
CA LEU A 90 -5.95 14.98 12.38
C LEU A 90 -4.77 15.49 13.19
N ILE A 91 -3.90 16.31 12.59
CA ILE A 91 -2.76 16.92 13.30
C ILE A 91 -3.23 17.71 14.52
N THR A 92 -4.34 18.44 14.44
CA THR A 92 -4.89 19.20 15.59
C THR A 92 -5.46 18.31 16.69
N THR A 93 -5.78 17.05 16.38
CA THR A 93 -6.38 16.09 17.32
C THR A 93 -5.44 14.96 17.72
N ASP A 94 -4.23 14.92 17.14
CA ASP A 94 -3.27 13.83 17.33
C ASP A 94 -2.97 13.53 18.81
N ASN A 95 -2.74 14.54 19.65
CA ASN A 95 -2.46 14.37 21.07
C ASN A 95 -3.66 13.71 21.80
N ASN A 96 -4.89 14.15 21.51
CA ASN A 96 -6.10 13.59 22.13
C ASN A 96 -6.36 12.15 21.71
N ILE A 97 -6.08 11.83 20.44
CA ILE A 97 -6.24 10.48 19.90
C ILE A 97 -5.18 9.55 20.53
N GLU A 98 -3.97 10.02 20.63
CA GLU A 98 -2.86 9.27 21.22
C GLU A 98 -3.10 8.98 22.69
N GLU A 99 -3.51 9.97 23.49
CA GLU A 99 -3.88 9.79 24.89
C GLU A 99 -5.01 8.75 25.04
N TRP A 100 -6.01 8.78 24.15
CA TRP A 100 -7.08 7.79 24.16
C TRP A 100 -6.55 6.37 23.93
N PHE A 101 -5.68 6.17 22.92
CA PHE A 101 -5.08 4.86 22.63
C PHE A 101 -4.20 4.37 23.78
N TRP A 102 -3.43 5.26 24.39
CA TRP A 102 -2.64 4.97 25.60
C TRP A 102 -3.51 4.46 26.74
N ASN A 103 -4.60 5.15 27.01
CA ASN A 103 -5.56 4.77 28.05
C ASN A 103 -6.22 3.42 27.77
N GLN A 104 -6.55 3.11 26.49
CA GLN A 104 -7.10 1.80 26.14
C GLN A 104 -6.06 0.69 26.30
N LYS A 105 -4.82 0.91 25.89
CA LYS A 105 -3.72 -0.05 26.04
C LYS A 105 -3.49 -0.40 27.51
N ASN A 106 -3.49 0.59 28.39
CA ASN A 106 -3.29 0.39 29.82
C ASN A 106 -4.50 -0.25 30.51
N ARG A 107 -5.70 0.00 29.99
CA ARG A 107 -6.95 -0.55 30.54
C ARG A 107 -7.19 -2.00 30.16
N TYR A 108 -6.83 -2.40 28.95
CA TYR A 108 -7.14 -3.71 28.39
C TYR A 108 -5.86 -4.50 28.07
N ARG A 109 -5.57 -5.50 28.88
CA ARG A 109 -4.38 -6.36 28.75
C ARG A 109 -4.28 -7.03 27.37
N TRP A 110 -5.38 -7.44 26.78
CA TRP A 110 -5.38 -8.04 25.45
C TRP A 110 -4.82 -7.10 24.37
N ILE A 111 -5.03 -5.79 24.49
CA ILE A 111 -4.47 -4.80 23.55
C ILE A 111 -2.94 -4.76 23.69
N SER A 112 -2.43 -4.71 24.92
CA SER A 112 -0.98 -4.68 25.15
C SER A 112 -0.27 -5.96 24.74
N GLU A 113 -0.96 -7.10 24.74
CA GLU A 113 -0.41 -8.40 24.31
C GLU A 113 -0.50 -8.62 22.80
N THR A 114 -1.58 -8.18 22.13
CA THR A 114 -1.79 -8.44 20.70
C THR A 114 -1.19 -7.38 19.78
N SER A 115 -1.16 -6.12 20.20
CA SER A 115 -0.67 -5.02 19.37
C SER A 115 0.77 -5.19 18.90
N PRO A 116 1.75 -5.63 19.74
CA PRO A 116 3.11 -5.88 19.27
C PRO A 116 3.24 -6.97 18.22
N VAL A 117 2.33 -7.96 18.24
CA VAL A 117 2.28 -9.02 17.23
C VAL A 117 1.74 -8.49 15.91
N ILE A 118 0.62 -7.76 15.97
CA ILE A 118 -0.03 -7.17 14.78
C ILE A 118 0.92 -6.20 14.07
N THR A 119 1.66 -5.40 14.83
CA THR A 119 2.60 -4.43 14.29
C THR A 119 3.67 -5.05 13.38
N LYS A 120 4.13 -6.28 13.69
CA LYS A 120 5.14 -7.00 12.89
C LYS A 120 4.69 -7.32 11.46
N PHE A 121 3.37 -7.37 11.21
CA PHE A 121 2.83 -7.55 9.86
C PHE A 121 2.99 -6.31 8.97
N GLY A 122 3.19 -5.14 9.55
CA GLY A 122 3.58 -3.93 8.80
C GLY A 122 5.08 -3.84 8.51
N GLU A 123 5.87 -4.80 8.96
CA GLU A 123 7.33 -4.85 8.84
C GLU A 123 7.76 -6.22 8.27
N ASN A 124 8.44 -7.02 9.08
CA ASN A 124 9.07 -8.27 8.62
C ASN A 124 8.05 -9.35 8.24
N TYR A 125 6.97 -9.52 9.03
CA TYR A 125 5.99 -10.57 8.76
C TYR A 125 5.19 -10.30 7.49
N GLY A 126 4.90 -9.05 7.16
CA GLY A 126 4.29 -8.67 5.88
C GLY A 126 5.18 -9.07 4.71
N ASN A 127 6.48 -8.75 4.80
CA ASN A 127 7.48 -9.09 3.79
C ASN A 127 7.60 -10.63 3.62
N TYR A 128 7.71 -11.36 4.74
CA TYR A 128 7.78 -12.83 4.72
C TYR A 128 6.51 -13.47 4.18
N SER A 129 5.33 -12.91 4.52
CA SER A 129 4.04 -13.42 4.02
C SER A 129 3.93 -13.28 2.51
N VAL A 130 4.34 -12.14 1.95
CA VAL A 130 4.36 -11.90 0.51
C VAL A 130 5.36 -12.84 -0.18
N ALA A 131 6.56 -13.01 0.39
CA ALA A 131 7.56 -13.94 -0.16
C ALA A 131 7.09 -15.40 -0.09
N ALA A 132 6.56 -15.82 1.04
CA ALA A 132 6.03 -17.19 1.22
C ALA A 132 4.85 -17.47 0.27
N PHE A 133 3.95 -16.50 0.11
CA PHE A 133 2.85 -16.61 -0.86
C PHE A 133 3.37 -16.76 -2.29
N GLY A 134 4.38 -15.97 -2.67
CA GLY A 134 5.01 -16.06 -4.00
C GLY A 134 5.69 -17.43 -4.24
N LEU A 135 6.45 -17.91 -3.25
CA LEU A 135 7.12 -19.22 -3.35
C LEU A 135 6.11 -20.38 -3.43
N LEU A 136 5.07 -20.34 -2.59
CA LEU A 136 4.00 -21.35 -2.64
C LEU A 136 3.27 -21.32 -3.99
N SER A 137 2.94 -20.13 -4.48
CA SER A 137 2.32 -19.96 -5.80
C SER A 137 3.21 -20.50 -6.93
N ALA A 138 4.53 -20.28 -6.86
CA ALA A 138 5.49 -20.83 -7.80
C ALA A 138 5.51 -22.37 -7.76
N ALA A 139 5.55 -22.96 -6.56
CA ALA A 139 5.51 -24.40 -6.37
C ALA A 139 4.21 -25.04 -6.92
N LEU A 140 3.08 -24.34 -6.75
CA LEU A 140 1.77 -24.73 -7.27
C LEU A 140 1.55 -24.35 -8.74
N LYS A 141 2.54 -23.73 -9.40
CA LYS A 141 2.45 -23.21 -10.78
C LYS A 141 1.31 -22.17 -10.96
N ASP A 142 0.92 -21.48 -9.89
CA ASP A 142 -0.05 -20.39 -9.93
C ASP A 142 0.64 -19.09 -10.37
N GLN A 143 0.59 -18.80 -11.67
CA GLN A 143 1.19 -17.60 -12.27
C GLN A 143 0.58 -16.30 -11.72
N LYS A 144 -0.73 -16.29 -11.42
CA LYS A 144 -1.41 -15.12 -10.86
C LYS A 144 -0.87 -14.80 -9.46
N GLY A 145 -0.65 -15.84 -8.64
CA GLY A 145 -0.08 -15.67 -7.30
C GLY A 145 1.36 -15.16 -7.34
N VAL A 146 2.22 -15.73 -8.20
CA VAL A 146 3.60 -15.25 -8.40
C VAL A 146 3.59 -13.78 -8.82
N GLN A 147 2.76 -13.43 -9.81
CA GLN A 147 2.65 -12.05 -10.29
C GLN A 147 2.17 -11.10 -9.19
N THR A 148 1.17 -11.49 -8.40
CA THR A 148 0.67 -10.70 -7.28
C THR A 148 1.77 -10.41 -6.27
N SER A 149 2.59 -11.42 -5.94
CA SER A 149 3.72 -11.30 -5.02
C SER A 149 4.77 -10.31 -5.53
N LEU A 150 5.11 -10.38 -6.81
CA LEU A 150 6.07 -9.46 -7.44
C LEU A 150 5.56 -8.02 -7.46
N LEU A 151 4.28 -7.81 -7.79
CA LEU A 151 3.66 -6.49 -7.76
C LEU A 151 3.56 -5.94 -6.33
N ALA A 152 3.23 -6.77 -5.34
CA ALA A 152 3.23 -6.37 -3.95
C ALA A 152 4.62 -5.92 -3.50
N THR A 153 5.68 -6.65 -3.88
CA THR A 153 7.06 -6.27 -3.59
C THR A 153 7.44 -4.93 -4.25
N GLN A 154 7.04 -4.69 -5.50
CA GLN A 154 7.27 -3.39 -6.15
C GLN A 154 6.54 -2.25 -5.41
N ALA A 155 5.29 -2.47 -5.03
CA ALA A 155 4.48 -1.48 -4.31
C ALA A 155 5.08 -1.16 -2.93
N MET A 156 5.61 -2.17 -2.22
CA MET A 156 6.32 -1.99 -0.96
C MET A 156 7.61 -1.18 -1.13
N ILE A 157 8.42 -1.49 -2.14
CA ILE A 157 9.68 -0.78 -2.41
C ILE A 157 9.39 0.69 -2.76
N THR A 158 8.44 0.95 -3.66
CA THR A 158 8.14 2.32 -4.07
C THR A 158 7.49 3.13 -2.95
N SER A 159 6.53 2.56 -2.20
CA SER A 159 5.93 3.23 -1.04
C SER A 159 6.95 3.49 0.07
N GLY A 160 7.86 2.54 0.33
CA GLY A 160 8.94 2.69 1.28
C GLY A 160 9.92 3.81 0.91
N ALA A 161 10.28 3.94 -0.38
CA ALA A 161 11.10 5.03 -0.87
C ALA A 161 10.44 6.40 -0.65
N TRP A 162 9.15 6.53 -0.98
CA TRP A 162 8.39 7.76 -0.73
C TRP A 162 8.26 8.08 0.76
N VAL A 163 7.95 7.09 1.60
CA VAL A 163 7.92 7.25 3.07
C VAL A 163 9.26 7.78 3.57
N THR A 164 10.37 7.18 3.15
CA THR A 164 11.70 7.60 3.58
C THR A 164 12.00 9.04 3.17
N MET A 165 11.67 9.40 1.93
CA MET A 165 11.85 10.77 1.43
C MET A 165 11.05 11.79 2.25
N VAL A 166 9.77 11.51 2.53
CA VAL A 166 8.92 12.41 3.29
C VAL A 166 9.39 12.49 4.76
N LYS A 167 9.83 11.39 5.36
CA LYS A 167 10.42 11.39 6.73
C LYS A 167 11.62 12.31 6.83
N ILE A 168 12.55 12.19 5.86
CA ILE A 168 13.75 13.06 5.80
C ILE A 168 13.37 14.53 5.70
N LEU A 169 12.34 14.85 4.92
CA LEU A 169 11.91 16.24 4.69
C LEU A 169 11.16 16.85 5.88
N THR A 170 10.41 16.03 6.60
CA THR A 170 9.50 16.54 7.65
C THR A 170 10.11 16.55 9.04
N GLY A 171 10.92 15.55 9.38
CA GLY A 171 11.54 15.46 10.70
C GLY A 171 10.54 15.53 11.84
N ARG A 172 9.38 14.85 11.72
CA ARG A 172 8.34 14.89 12.77
C ARG A 172 8.68 13.99 13.94
N GLU A 173 8.56 14.54 15.14
CA GLU A 173 8.73 13.82 16.40
C GLU A 173 7.66 12.74 16.61
N ARG A 174 8.07 11.59 17.16
CA ARG A 174 7.14 10.52 17.54
C ARG A 174 6.42 10.82 18.85
N PRO A 175 5.25 10.17 19.10
CA PRO A 175 4.67 10.16 20.44
C PRO A 175 5.70 9.60 21.45
N LEU A 176 5.87 10.27 22.58
CA LEU A 176 6.75 9.82 23.65
C LEU A 176 5.90 9.51 24.88
N THR A 177 6.03 8.29 25.39
CA THR A 177 5.34 7.82 26.59
C THR A 177 5.58 8.75 27.79
N ASP A 178 6.82 9.22 27.95
CA ASP A 178 7.23 10.06 29.07
C ASP A 178 6.65 11.49 28.97
N ASN A 179 6.47 12.01 27.76
CA ASN A 179 5.89 13.34 27.54
C ASN A 179 4.41 13.39 27.92
N LEU A 180 3.63 12.33 27.58
CA LEU A 180 2.22 12.25 27.97
C LEU A 180 2.02 12.18 29.47
N SER A 181 2.86 11.41 30.16
CA SER A 181 2.85 11.33 31.62
C SER A 181 3.20 12.67 32.27
N ALA A 182 3.99 13.50 31.59
CA ALA A 182 4.41 14.82 32.06
C ALA A 182 3.49 15.97 31.57
N GLY A 183 2.43 15.66 30.77
CA GLY A 183 1.54 16.67 30.16
C GLY A 183 2.22 17.52 29.08
N ILE A 184 3.30 17.03 28.49
CA ILE A 184 4.04 17.73 27.44
C ILE A 184 3.47 17.35 26.07
N GLU A 185 3.04 18.34 25.28
CA GLU A 185 2.62 18.12 23.90
C GLU A 185 3.80 17.70 23.04
N GLY A 186 3.63 16.58 22.31
CA GLY A 186 4.60 16.05 21.35
C GLY A 186 4.24 16.37 19.89
N GLY A 187 4.97 15.73 18.97
CA GLY A 187 4.65 15.81 17.53
C GLY A 187 5.16 17.06 16.82
N LYS A 188 6.18 17.72 17.39
CA LYS A 188 6.84 18.89 16.78
C LYS A 188 7.54 18.52 15.48
N TRP A 189 7.63 19.50 14.58
CA TRP A 189 8.25 19.36 13.26
C TRP A 189 9.61 20.06 13.27
N TYR A 190 10.68 19.31 13.06
CA TYR A 190 12.05 19.81 13.11
C TYR A 190 12.65 20.05 11.71
N GLY A 191 11.89 19.71 10.66
CA GLY A 191 12.29 19.96 9.29
C GLY A 191 13.31 18.94 8.73
N PRO A 192 13.92 19.29 7.58
CA PRO A 192 14.78 18.36 6.85
C PRO A 192 15.99 17.90 7.66
N PHE A 193 16.32 16.61 7.53
CA PHE A 193 17.51 15.99 8.12
C PHE A 193 17.62 16.01 9.65
N ALA A 194 16.53 16.30 10.37
CA ALA A 194 16.53 16.39 11.83
C ALA A 194 17.08 15.12 12.52
N GLU A 195 16.68 13.94 12.05
CA GLU A 195 17.16 12.65 12.57
C GLU A 195 18.69 12.49 12.38
N TYR A 196 19.21 12.87 11.21
CA TYR A 196 20.65 12.78 10.91
C TYR A 196 21.47 13.79 11.71
N SER A 197 20.98 15.00 11.90
CA SER A 197 21.67 16.05 12.65
C SER A 197 21.97 15.64 14.10
N LYS A 198 21.04 14.97 14.78
CA LYS A 198 21.24 14.44 16.15
C LYS A 198 22.26 13.29 16.18
N THR A 199 22.17 12.38 15.21
CA THR A 199 23.11 11.26 15.10
C THR A 199 24.56 11.75 14.95
N LEU A 200 24.76 12.79 14.13
CA LEU A 200 26.08 13.38 13.92
C LEU A 200 26.63 14.10 15.15
N LYS A 201 25.78 14.59 16.04
CA LYS A 201 26.17 15.27 17.29
C LYS A 201 26.41 14.31 18.46
N ASN A 202 26.31 12.99 18.25
CA ASN A 202 26.35 11.98 19.32
C ASN A 202 25.34 12.21 20.46
N GLU A 203 24.32 13.02 20.22
CA GLU A 203 23.20 13.17 21.12
C GLU A 203 22.35 11.91 20.99
N LYS A 204 22.22 11.14 22.08
CA LYS A 204 21.23 10.06 22.11
C LYS A 204 19.86 10.71 21.98
N PRO A 205 19.12 10.49 20.89
CA PRO A 205 17.82 11.08 20.78
C PRO A 205 16.90 10.39 21.78
N GLU A 206 16.45 11.11 22.78
CA GLU A 206 15.32 10.66 23.62
C GLU A 206 14.06 10.53 22.76
N SER A 207 13.98 11.26 21.64
CA SER A 207 12.91 11.24 20.68
C SER A 207 13.42 10.94 19.26
N SER A 208 12.69 10.14 18.51
CA SER A 208 12.95 9.89 17.09
C SER A 208 12.14 10.88 16.23
N PHE A 209 12.79 11.50 15.25
CA PHE A 209 12.18 12.50 14.34
C PHE A 209 11.76 11.93 12.98
N ASN A 210 11.43 10.67 12.95
CA ASN A 210 11.02 9.98 11.73
C ASN A 210 9.58 9.44 11.81
N SER A 211 8.67 10.22 12.46
CA SER A 211 7.29 9.80 12.65
C SER A 211 6.46 9.85 11.37
N PHE A 212 6.50 10.95 10.63
CA PHE A 212 5.61 11.20 9.49
C PHE A 212 6.25 10.84 8.15
N PRO A 213 5.54 10.08 7.31
CA PRO A 213 4.35 9.27 7.57
C PRO A 213 4.68 7.88 8.14
N SER A 214 3.65 7.10 8.53
CA SER A 214 3.84 5.74 9.04
C SER A 214 4.26 4.76 7.96
N GLY A 215 5.49 4.24 8.05
CA GLY A 215 6.03 3.26 7.11
C GLY A 215 5.35 1.90 7.19
N HIS A 216 5.08 1.39 8.40
CA HIS A 216 4.38 0.12 8.60
C HIS A 216 2.99 0.15 7.97
N THR A 217 2.26 1.25 8.16
CA THR A 217 0.94 1.44 7.56
C THR A 217 1.03 1.52 6.04
N ALA A 218 2.01 2.24 5.49
CA ALA A 218 2.22 2.33 4.05
C ALA A 218 2.53 0.97 3.43
N THR A 219 3.41 0.18 4.04
CA THR A 219 3.71 -1.19 3.61
C THR A 219 2.46 -2.07 3.64
N ALA A 220 1.72 -2.09 4.76
CA ALA A 220 0.53 -2.92 4.89
C ALA A 220 -0.56 -2.54 3.86
N PHE A 221 -0.81 -1.25 3.65
CA PHE A 221 -1.79 -0.79 2.66
C PHE A 221 -1.32 -0.99 1.22
N SER A 222 -0.03 -0.92 0.92
CA SER A 222 0.49 -1.23 -0.42
C SER A 222 0.26 -2.69 -0.77
N ILE A 223 0.56 -3.62 0.14
CA ILE A 223 0.28 -5.05 0.00
C ILE A 223 -1.23 -5.27 -0.18
N ALA A 224 -2.04 -4.74 0.75
CA ALA A 224 -3.48 -4.91 0.73
C ALA A 224 -4.10 -4.43 -0.58
N THR A 225 -3.66 -3.30 -1.12
CA THR A 225 -4.15 -2.74 -2.37
C THR A 225 -3.82 -3.64 -3.56
N VAL A 226 -2.60 -4.18 -3.63
CA VAL A 226 -2.22 -5.10 -4.70
C VAL A 226 -3.08 -6.36 -4.65
N PHE A 227 -3.22 -7.01 -3.49
CA PHE A 227 -4.07 -8.20 -3.34
C PHE A 227 -5.54 -7.89 -3.66
N ALA A 228 -6.09 -6.79 -3.16
CA ALA A 228 -7.45 -6.37 -3.44
C ALA A 228 -7.71 -6.16 -4.93
N MET A 229 -6.77 -5.58 -5.66
CA MET A 229 -6.92 -5.34 -7.10
C MET A 229 -6.71 -6.60 -7.93
N GLN A 230 -5.78 -7.48 -7.54
CA GLN A 230 -5.51 -8.72 -8.26
C GLN A 230 -6.62 -9.76 -8.08
N TYR A 231 -7.26 -9.79 -6.91
CA TYR A 231 -8.33 -10.73 -6.58
C TYR A 231 -9.68 -10.04 -6.37
N ARG A 232 -9.96 -8.98 -7.14
CA ARG A 232 -11.21 -8.20 -7.05
C ARG A 232 -12.49 -9.02 -7.30
N ASP A 233 -12.36 -10.11 -8.03
CA ASP A 233 -13.42 -11.10 -8.30
C ASP A 233 -13.82 -11.90 -7.06
N LYS A 234 -13.01 -11.88 -6.00
CA LYS A 234 -13.23 -12.56 -4.72
C LYS A 234 -13.45 -11.51 -3.62
N PRO A 235 -14.69 -11.11 -3.31
CA PRO A 235 -14.96 -9.97 -2.42
C PRO A 235 -14.37 -10.10 -1.02
N ALA A 236 -14.14 -11.33 -0.54
CA ALA A 236 -13.47 -11.57 0.72
C ALA A 236 -12.03 -11.06 0.75
N VAL A 237 -11.30 -11.10 -0.39
CA VAL A 237 -9.88 -10.71 -0.42
C VAL A 237 -9.69 -9.22 -0.14
N PRO A 238 -10.36 -8.27 -0.83
CA PRO A 238 -10.26 -6.86 -0.49
C PRO A 238 -10.62 -6.58 0.98
N ILE A 239 -11.71 -7.18 1.48
CA ILE A 239 -12.18 -6.97 2.86
C ILE A 239 -11.11 -7.41 3.85
N ILE A 240 -10.62 -8.64 3.74
CA ILE A 240 -9.60 -9.19 4.66
C ILE A 240 -8.30 -8.38 4.57
N SER A 241 -7.83 -8.07 3.34
CA SER A 241 -6.57 -7.37 3.13
C SER A 241 -6.58 -5.97 3.74
N TYR A 242 -7.63 -5.17 3.48
CA TYR A 242 -7.71 -3.82 4.05
C TYR A 242 -8.01 -3.84 5.55
N SER A 243 -8.78 -4.81 6.07
CA SER A 243 -8.97 -4.97 7.50
C SER A 243 -7.65 -5.27 8.22
N ALA A 244 -6.85 -6.19 7.67
CA ALA A 244 -5.52 -6.50 8.21
C ALA A 244 -4.60 -5.26 8.18
N ALA A 245 -4.56 -4.52 7.06
CA ALA A 245 -3.77 -3.29 6.96
C ALA A 245 -4.23 -2.21 7.94
N THR A 246 -5.53 -2.08 8.18
CA THR A 246 -6.10 -1.16 9.17
C THR A 246 -5.70 -1.55 10.59
N LEU A 247 -5.72 -2.84 10.92
CA LEU A 247 -5.25 -3.34 12.22
C LEU A 247 -3.76 -3.02 12.43
N VAL A 248 -2.92 -3.14 11.39
CA VAL A 248 -1.52 -2.69 11.45
C VAL A 248 -1.44 -1.19 11.73
N GLY A 249 -2.24 -0.35 11.07
CA GLY A 249 -2.29 1.08 11.35
C GLY A 249 -2.69 1.39 12.79
N ILE A 250 -3.73 0.73 13.30
CA ILE A 250 -4.19 0.88 14.69
C ILE A 250 -3.10 0.44 15.68
N SER A 251 -2.40 -0.66 15.39
CA SER A 251 -1.31 -1.11 16.26
C SER A 251 -0.19 -0.06 16.42
N ARG A 252 0.03 0.80 15.41
CA ARG A 252 1.03 1.88 15.53
C ARG A 252 0.61 2.97 16.50
N LEU A 253 -0.70 3.20 16.65
CA LEU A 253 -1.26 4.12 17.64
C LEU A 253 -1.16 3.51 19.04
N THR A 254 -1.57 2.26 19.21
CA THR A 254 -1.49 1.57 20.52
C THR A 254 -0.05 1.36 20.99
N GLU A 255 0.92 1.25 20.08
CA GLU A 255 2.35 1.16 20.40
C GLU A 255 3.05 2.52 20.55
N GLN A 256 2.30 3.64 20.44
CA GLN A 256 2.81 5.01 20.57
C GLN A 256 4.02 5.27 19.66
N LYS A 257 4.00 4.74 18.46
CA LYS A 257 5.09 4.89 17.48
C LYS A 257 4.77 5.90 16.39
N HIS A 258 3.49 6.23 16.22
CA HIS A 258 3.00 7.14 15.19
C HIS A 258 1.74 7.86 15.64
N TRP A 259 1.54 9.07 15.14
CA TRP A 259 0.32 9.86 15.29
C TRP A 259 -0.79 9.35 14.36
N ALA A 260 -2.05 9.69 14.63
CA ALA A 260 -3.17 9.31 13.78
C ALA A 260 -3.03 9.89 12.35
N SER A 261 -2.55 11.12 12.23
CA SER A 261 -2.24 11.75 10.95
C SER A 261 -1.13 11.04 10.20
N ASP A 262 -0.08 10.50 10.87
CA ASP A 262 0.99 9.71 10.24
C ASP A 262 0.44 8.40 9.66
N VAL A 263 -0.45 7.73 10.41
CA VAL A 263 -1.11 6.49 9.99
C VAL A 263 -2.01 6.74 8.79
N PHE A 264 -2.79 7.81 8.80
CA PHE A 264 -3.67 8.17 7.70
C PHE A 264 -2.90 8.45 6.41
N VAL A 265 -1.85 9.28 6.47
CA VAL A 265 -1.03 9.59 5.29
C VAL A 265 -0.25 8.36 4.83
N GLY A 266 0.25 7.54 5.75
CA GLY A 266 0.86 6.25 5.42
C GLY A 266 -0.08 5.33 4.65
N ALA A 267 -1.34 5.20 5.09
CA ALA A 267 -2.37 4.41 4.41
C ALA A 267 -2.65 4.91 3.00
N LEU A 268 -2.81 6.22 2.82
CA LEU A 268 -3.02 6.85 1.51
C LEU A 268 -1.84 6.59 0.57
N LEU A 269 -0.62 6.77 1.06
CA LEU A 269 0.59 6.59 0.28
C LEU A 269 0.73 5.13 -0.18
N GLY A 270 0.53 4.17 0.73
CA GLY A 270 0.53 2.74 0.41
C GLY A 270 -0.54 2.38 -0.64
N TYR A 271 -1.77 2.91 -0.46
CA TYR A 271 -2.86 2.72 -1.41
C TYR A 271 -2.53 3.26 -2.80
N VAL A 272 -2.02 4.48 -2.89
CA VAL A 272 -1.70 5.13 -4.17
C VAL A 272 -0.58 4.38 -4.89
N CYS A 273 0.50 4.01 -4.18
CA CYS A 273 1.61 3.24 -4.76
C CYS A 273 1.14 1.86 -5.24
N GLY A 274 0.39 1.12 -4.40
CA GLY A 274 -0.14 -0.20 -4.79
C GLY A 274 -1.05 -0.13 -6.01
N ARG A 275 -1.95 0.85 -6.04
CA ARG A 275 -2.85 1.07 -7.17
C ARG A 275 -2.11 1.43 -8.46
N GLN A 276 -1.11 2.31 -8.37
CA GLN A 276 -0.34 2.73 -9.54
C GLN A 276 0.45 1.55 -10.11
N VAL A 277 1.13 0.76 -9.27
CA VAL A 277 1.91 -0.41 -9.70
C VAL A 277 1.03 -1.42 -10.46
N VAL A 278 -0.14 -1.78 -9.91
CA VAL A 278 -1.07 -2.69 -10.58
C VAL A 278 -1.63 -2.08 -11.87
N SER A 279 -1.95 -0.78 -11.85
CA SER A 279 -2.48 -0.10 -13.04
C SER A 279 -1.46 -0.01 -14.16
N HIS A 280 -0.19 0.27 -13.83
CA HIS A 280 0.91 0.25 -14.79
C HIS A 280 1.08 -1.15 -15.38
N TYR A 281 1.14 -2.18 -14.54
CA TYR A 281 1.23 -3.55 -14.99
C TYR A 281 0.10 -3.91 -15.96
N ASN A 282 -1.14 -3.61 -15.61
CA ASN A 282 -2.30 -3.91 -16.46
C ASN A 282 -2.28 -3.16 -17.79
N LYS A 283 -1.74 -1.94 -17.84
CA LYS A 283 -1.59 -1.18 -19.09
C LYS A 283 -0.52 -1.77 -20.01
N THR A 284 0.61 -2.17 -19.45
CA THR A 284 1.76 -2.67 -20.22
C THR A 284 1.59 -4.11 -20.68
N HIS A 285 0.78 -4.90 -19.93
CA HIS A 285 0.52 -6.32 -20.21
C HIS A 285 -0.91 -6.58 -20.70
N LYS A 286 -1.72 -5.55 -20.95
CA LYS A 286 -2.88 -5.71 -21.83
C LYS A 286 -2.32 -6.13 -23.18
N ASP A 287 -2.39 -7.42 -23.47
CA ASP A 287 -2.18 -7.89 -24.82
C ASP A 287 -3.12 -7.07 -25.69
N LYS A 288 -2.55 -6.31 -26.64
CA LYS A 288 -3.31 -5.98 -27.83
C LYS A 288 -3.88 -7.32 -28.26
N PRO A 289 -5.20 -7.45 -28.49
CA PRO A 289 -5.70 -8.66 -29.11
C PRO A 289 -4.73 -8.88 -30.25
N THR A 290 -4.07 -10.03 -30.27
CA THR A 290 -3.24 -10.42 -31.40
C THR A 290 -4.17 -10.22 -32.57
N SER A 291 -3.96 -9.13 -33.29
CA SER A 291 -4.65 -8.95 -34.57
C SER A 291 -4.39 -10.27 -35.22
N MET A 292 -5.43 -11.09 -35.38
CA MET A 292 -5.30 -12.31 -36.20
C MET A 292 -4.49 -11.85 -37.40
N PRO A 293 -3.39 -12.52 -37.74
CA PRO A 293 -2.60 -12.11 -38.88
C PRO A 293 -3.56 -11.80 -39.99
N SER A 294 -3.51 -10.59 -40.53
CA SER A 294 -4.46 -10.12 -41.53
C SER A 294 -4.42 -11.19 -42.60
N ARG A 295 -5.55 -11.87 -42.79
CA ARG A 295 -5.70 -12.96 -43.69
C ARG A 295 -5.21 -12.50 -45.06
N SER A 296 -3.98 -12.86 -45.43
CA SER A 296 -3.54 -12.79 -46.79
C SER A 296 -4.41 -13.80 -47.50
N LYS A 297 -5.29 -13.31 -48.37
CA LYS A 297 -6.17 -14.16 -49.15
C LYS A 297 -5.30 -15.12 -49.95
N GLY A 298 -5.34 -16.41 -49.61
CA GLY A 298 -4.91 -17.46 -50.50
C GLY A 298 -3.68 -18.30 -50.11
N GLU A 299 -3.12 -18.21 -48.92
CA GLU A 299 -2.05 -19.14 -48.53
C GLU A 299 -2.53 -20.09 -47.43
N ALA A 300 -2.43 -21.39 -47.67
CA ALA A 300 -2.64 -22.42 -46.69
C ALA A 300 -1.50 -22.35 -45.66
N GLY A 301 -1.81 -22.05 -44.41
CA GLY A 301 -0.85 -21.92 -43.34
C GLY A 301 -1.04 -22.99 -42.27
N LEU A 302 0.07 -23.50 -41.75
CA LEU A 302 0.13 -24.42 -40.62
C LEU A 302 0.75 -23.70 -39.42
N SER A 303 -0.03 -23.56 -38.34
CA SER A 303 0.44 -22.90 -37.12
C SER A 303 0.31 -23.82 -35.92
N PHE A 304 1.36 -23.92 -35.14
CA PHE A 304 1.31 -24.63 -33.88
C PHE A 304 0.78 -23.71 -32.77
N ILE A 305 -0.25 -24.16 -32.10
CA ILE A 305 -0.81 -23.47 -30.92
C ILE A 305 -0.59 -24.34 -29.71
N GLN A 306 0.07 -23.80 -28.72
CA GLN A 306 0.23 -24.46 -27.41
C GLN A 306 -0.68 -23.78 -26.41
N TYR A 307 -1.57 -24.54 -25.81
CA TYR A 307 -2.50 -24.06 -24.78
C TYR A 307 -2.29 -24.87 -23.50
N GLY A 308 -1.54 -24.35 -22.56
CA GLY A 308 -1.14 -25.08 -21.35
C GLY A 308 -0.31 -26.34 -21.72
N ASN A 309 -0.75 -27.51 -21.27
CA ASN A 309 -0.16 -28.80 -21.64
C ASN A 309 -0.72 -29.42 -22.95
N GLN A 310 -1.59 -28.70 -23.63
CA GLN A 310 -2.15 -29.17 -24.92
C GLN A 310 -1.48 -28.45 -26.08
N VAL A 311 -0.99 -29.22 -27.03
CA VAL A 311 -0.43 -28.72 -28.29
C VAL A 311 -1.46 -28.99 -29.36
N GLY A 312 -1.88 -27.97 -30.08
CA GLY A 312 -2.80 -28.03 -31.18
C GLY A 312 -2.19 -27.55 -32.50
N LEU A 313 -2.69 -28.06 -33.60
CA LEU A 313 -2.34 -27.67 -34.96
C LEU A 313 -3.51 -26.88 -35.53
N LEU A 314 -3.27 -25.63 -35.95
CA LEU A 314 -4.26 -24.83 -36.63
C LEU A 314 -3.92 -24.87 -38.13
N ILE A 315 -4.82 -25.42 -38.94
CA ILE A 315 -4.72 -25.41 -40.38
C ILE A 315 -5.65 -24.30 -40.88
N SER A 316 -5.08 -23.28 -41.54
CA SER A 316 -5.87 -22.22 -42.20
C SER A 316 -5.82 -22.42 -43.71
N TRP A 317 -6.94 -22.38 -44.37
CA TRP A 317 -7.08 -22.40 -45.85
C TRP A 317 -7.84 -21.18 -46.34
#